data_3f0bc8cd7e363f247cd4ae32a5a22c5d
#
_entry.id   3f0bc8cd7e363f247cd4ae32a5a22c5d
#
_cell.length_a   1.000
_cell.length_b   1.000
_cell.length_c   1.000
_cell.angle_alpha   90.00
_cell.angle_beta   90.00
_cell.angle_gamma   90.00
#
_symmetry.space_group_name_H-M   'P 1'
#
loop_
_entity.id
_entity.type
_entity.pdbx_description
1 polymer ?
#
loop_
_entity_poly.entity_id
_entity_poly.type
_entity_poly.pdbx_seq_one_letter_code
_entity_poly.pdbx_strand_id
1 'polypeptide(L)'
;MRLRAIELTNVRRFAGQRARLGGIGDGITVLSEPNESGKSTFFDALHAAFFERHNSRNAAIKALQPHAGGAPEIAVEVDLPEGRFRIAKRWIGRPLAQVTDASGRLIAQADEAEAWIDRLLGGGLAGPSGLLWVRQGLIGLEPEGKTERAEGLAARRDLLSSVAGEIDLMTGGRRMDAVLDR
;
A
#
# COMPACT_ATOMS: atom_id res chain seq x y z
N MET A 1 -4.50 -10.70 -2.77
CA MET A 1 -3.19 -10.44 -2.13
C MET A 1 -3.35 -10.50 -0.61
N ARG A 2 -2.41 -11.16 0.11
CA ARG A 2 -2.37 -11.22 1.57
C ARG A 2 -0.99 -10.79 2.06
N LEU A 3 -0.94 -9.80 2.95
CA LEU A 3 0.30 -9.36 3.58
C LEU A 3 0.77 -10.40 4.60
N ARG A 4 2.06 -10.74 4.63
CA ARG A 4 2.64 -11.74 5.54
C ARG A 4 3.69 -11.18 6.48
N ALA A 5 4.52 -10.27 5.97
CA ALA A 5 5.52 -9.60 6.78
C ALA A 5 5.91 -8.25 6.17
N ILE A 6 6.42 -7.39 7.02
CA ILE A 6 7.06 -6.13 6.66
C ILE A 6 8.41 -6.08 7.37
N GLU A 7 9.46 -5.75 6.66
CA GLU A 7 10.81 -5.60 7.19
C GLU A 7 11.34 -4.22 6.82
N LEU A 8 11.85 -3.52 7.80
CA LEU A 8 12.43 -2.19 7.70
C LEU A 8 13.93 -2.28 7.99
N THR A 9 14.75 -1.66 7.16
CA THR A 9 16.18 -1.52 7.44
C THR A 9 16.54 -0.05 7.28
N ASN A 10 17.14 0.52 8.31
CA ASN A 10 17.55 1.93 8.32
C ASN A 10 16.40 2.91 8.00
N VAL A 11 15.26 2.76 8.67
CA VAL A 11 14.06 3.60 8.48
C VAL A 11 13.79 4.38 9.76
N ARG A 12 13.77 5.71 9.70
CA ARG A 12 13.46 6.61 10.83
C ARG A 12 14.22 6.24 12.10
N ARG A 13 13.48 5.88 13.18
CA ARG A 13 14.07 5.49 14.47
C ARG A 13 14.91 4.21 14.41
N PHE A 14 14.73 3.38 13.41
CA PHE A 14 15.49 2.16 13.20
C PHE A 14 16.80 2.41 12.45
N ALA A 15 17.49 3.52 12.78
CA ALA A 15 18.77 3.90 12.18
C ALA A 15 19.81 2.79 12.35
N GLY A 16 20.36 2.30 11.25
CA GLY A 16 21.34 1.20 11.27
C GLY A 16 20.82 -0.15 11.78
N GLN A 17 19.51 -0.27 12.00
CA GLN A 17 18.87 -1.46 12.55
C GLN A 17 17.87 -2.05 11.56
N ARG A 18 17.52 -3.31 11.82
CA ARG A 18 16.44 -4.03 11.15
C ARG A 18 15.29 -4.23 12.12
N ALA A 19 14.09 -3.89 11.69
CA ALA A 19 12.84 -4.17 12.40
C ALA A 19 11.92 -5.00 11.51
N ARG A 20 11.28 -6.04 12.05
CA ARG A 20 10.39 -6.92 11.31
C ARG A 20 9.06 -7.07 12.04
N LEU A 21 7.98 -6.88 11.32
CA LEU A 21 6.63 -7.28 11.68
C LEU A 21 6.28 -8.51 10.85
N GLY A 22 6.16 -9.65 11.48
CA GLY A 22 5.83 -10.93 10.82
C GLY A 22 4.66 -11.61 11.50
N GLY A 23 4.30 -12.80 11.00
CA GLY A 23 3.18 -13.56 11.55
C GLY A 23 1.81 -12.97 11.24
N ILE A 24 1.70 -12.15 10.19
CA ILE A 24 0.43 -11.57 9.75
C ILE A 24 -0.47 -12.67 9.20
N GLY A 25 -1.61 -12.89 9.85
CA GLY A 25 -2.59 -13.92 9.50
C GLY A 25 -3.56 -13.50 8.38
N ASP A 26 -4.58 -14.32 8.14
CA ASP A 26 -5.58 -14.09 7.10
C ASP A 26 -6.72 -13.14 7.52
N GLY A 27 -6.87 -12.92 8.82
CA GLY A 27 -7.90 -12.05 9.38
C GLY A 27 -7.38 -10.66 9.75
N ILE A 28 -7.97 -10.08 10.78
CA ILE A 28 -7.55 -8.80 11.33
C ILE A 28 -6.26 -9.01 12.14
N THR A 29 -5.23 -8.26 11.80
CA THR A 29 -3.98 -8.19 12.58
C THR A 29 -3.88 -6.84 13.25
N VAL A 30 -3.70 -6.83 14.57
CA VAL A 30 -3.57 -5.61 15.36
C VAL A 30 -2.12 -5.45 15.81
N LEU A 31 -1.50 -4.35 15.47
CA LEU A 31 -0.19 -3.96 15.98
C LEU A 31 -0.39 -3.05 17.19
N SER A 32 -0.24 -3.65 18.39
CA SER A 32 -0.36 -2.94 19.66
C SER A 32 1.00 -2.85 20.34
N GLU A 33 1.48 -1.63 20.46
CA GLU A 33 2.78 -1.31 21.05
C GLU A 33 2.67 0.05 21.78
N PRO A 34 3.54 0.36 22.75
CA PRO A 34 3.59 1.68 23.37
C PRO A 34 3.70 2.81 22.35
N ASN A 35 3.36 4.03 22.77
CA ASN A 35 3.58 5.20 21.93
C ASN A 35 5.07 5.31 21.59
N GLU A 36 5.34 5.85 20.38
CA GLU A 36 6.69 6.02 19.86
C GLU A 36 7.47 4.73 19.53
N SER A 37 6.85 3.55 19.65
CA SER A 37 7.50 2.27 19.29
C SER A 37 7.79 2.10 17.80
N GLY A 38 7.20 2.95 16.95
CA GLY A 38 7.39 2.90 15.49
C GLY A 38 6.21 2.33 14.70
N LYS A 39 5.03 2.17 15.32
CA LYS A 39 3.81 1.68 14.64
C LYS A 39 3.52 2.43 13.33
N SER A 40 3.49 3.76 13.39
CA SER A 40 3.25 4.61 12.21
C SER A 40 4.37 4.47 11.18
N THR A 41 5.59 4.16 11.61
CA THR A 41 6.70 3.92 10.69
C THR A 41 6.48 2.69 9.82
N PHE A 42 5.94 1.60 10.38
CA PHE A 42 5.56 0.42 9.60
C PHE A 42 4.47 0.73 8.58
N PHE A 43 3.47 1.51 8.97
CA PHE A 43 2.40 1.94 8.06
C PHE A 43 2.94 2.79 6.90
N ASP A 44 3.72 3.84 7.20
CA ASP A 44 4.29 4.73 6.18
C ASP A 44 5.28 3.99 5.27
N ALA A 45 6.04 3.06 5.84
CA ALA A 45 6.96 2.22 5.08
C ALA A 45 6.22 1.28 4.12
N LEU A 46 5.16 0.64 4.59
CA LEU A 46 4.32 -0.23 3.75
C LEU A 46 3.70 0.57 2.60
N HIS A 47 3.17 1.77 2.89
CA HIS A 47 2.67 2.69 1.87
C HIS A 47 3.75 3.02 0.83
N ALA A 48 4.95 3.41 1.27
CA ALA A 48 6.05 3.72 0.37
C ALA A 48 6.47 2.51 -0.48
N ALA A 49 6.49 1.30 0.09
CA ALA A 49 6.84 0.09 -0.65
C ALA A 49 5.90 -0.16 -1.84
N PHE A 50 4.63 0.17 -1.71
CA PHE A 50 3.65 -0.04 -2.77
C PHE A 50 3.52 1.15 -3.72
N PHE A 51 3.54 2.38 -3.21
CA PHE A 51 3.14 3.57 -3.98
C PHE A 51 4.29 4.51 -4.35
N GLU A 52 5.48 4.36 -3.75
CA GLU A 52 6.62 5.19 -4.08
C GLU A 52 7.60 4.43 -4.98
N ARG A 53 7.94 5.00 -6.13
CA ARG A 53 8.96 4.39 -7.02
C ARG A 53 10.32 4.39 -6.34
N HIS A 54 11.12 3.36 -6.59
CA HIS A 54 12.44 3.18 -5.99
C HIS A 54 13.42 4.34 -6.24
N ASN A 55 13.26 5.08 -7.32
CA ASN A 55 14.07 6.24 -7.67
C ASN A 55 13.52 7.56 -7.12
N SER A 56 12.38 7.56 -6.42
CA SER A 56 11.77 8.74 -5.82
C SER A 56 12.67 9.36 -4.74
N ARG A 57 12.67 10.70 -4.68
CA ARG A 57 13.36 11.51 -3.67
C ARG A 57 12.42 12.57 -3.09
N ASN A 58 11.13 12.34 -3.16
CA ASN A 58 10.11 13.26 -2.66
C ASN A 58 10.14 13.38 -1.12
N ALA A 59 9.25 14.22 -0.59
CA ALA A 59 9.16 14.47 0.85
C ALA A 59 8.81 13.19 1.65
N ALA A 60 7.97 12.31 1.11
CA ALA A 60 7.58 11.07 1.77
C ALA A 60 8.79 10.14 1.97
N ILE A 61 9.63 9.96 0.94
CA ILE A 61 10.85 9.15 1.03
C ILE A 61 11.90 9.80 1.95
N LYS A 62 12.08 11.13 1.86
CA LYS A 62 12.98 11.85 2.77
C LYS A 62 12.55 11.70 4.24
N ALA A 63 11.24 11.70 4.50
CA ALA A 63 10.69 11.50 5.84
C ALA A 63 10.91 10.08 6.40
N LEU A 64 11.22 9.09 5.56
CA LEU A 64 11.61 7.73 5.99
C LEU A 64 13.09 7.62 6.33
N GLN A 65 13.92 8.54 5.86
CA GLN A 65 15.35 8.52 6.14
C GLN A 65 15.61 8.81 7.63
N PRO A 66 16.49 8.07 8.31
CA PRO A 66 16.93 8.41 9.65
C PRO A 66 17.65 9.76 9.71
N HIS A 67 17.60 10.44 10.83
CA HIS A 67 18.39 11.66 11.05
C HIS A 67 19.89 11.44 10.89
N ALA A 68 20.37 10.24 11.22
CA ALA A 68 21.78 9.85 11.03
C ALA A 68 22.15 9.63 9.55
N GLY A 69 21.18 9.75 8.63
CA GLY A 69 21.39 9.50 7.21
C GLY A 69 21.31 8.01 6.83
N GLY A 70 21.76 7.74 5.60
CA GLY A 70 21.72 6.39 5.02
C GLY A 70 20.50 6.14 4.15
N ALA A 71 20.47 4.99 3.52
CA ALA A 71 19.43 4.58 2.59
C ALA A 71 18.32 3.81 3.33
N PRO A 72 17.07 4.26 3.32
CA PRO A 72 15.96 3.47 3.82
C PRO A 72 15.68 2.29 2.88
N GLU A 73 15.52 1.11 3.46
CA GLU A 73 15.18 -0.11 2.74
C GLU A 73 13.97 -0.78 3.39
N ILE A 74 13.02 -1.21 2.56
CA ILE A 74 11.77 -1.83 2.99
C ILE A 74 11.57 -3.09 2.17
N ALA A 75 11.21 -4.18 2.85
CA ALA A 75 10.78 -5.39 2.18
C ALA A 75 9.41 -5.83 2.71
N VAL A 76 8.58 -6.32 1.80
CA VAL A 76 7.22 -6.78 2.07
C VAL A 76 7.05 -8.19 1.53
N GLU A 77 6.55 -9.09 2.35
CA GLU A 77 6.18 -10.43 1.93
C GLU A 77 4.67 -10.51 1.71
N VAL A 78 4.27 -11.00 0.55
CA VAL A 78 2.86 -11.14 0.15
C VAL A 78 2.58 -12.54 -0.37
N ASP A 79 1.40 -13.07 -0.06
CA ASP A 79 0.86 -14.25 -0.71
C ASP A 79 -0.12 -13.85 -1.80
N LEU A 80 0.07 -14.39 -2.97
CA LEU A 80 -0.78 -14.30 -4.15
C LEU A 80 -1.29 -15.70 -4.52
N PRO A 81 -2.27 -15.84 -5.43
CA PRO A 81 -2.70 -17.15 -5.92
C PRO A 81 -1.53 -17.99 -6.49
N GLU A 82 -0.56 -17.33 -7.10
CA GLU A 82 0.60 -17.94 -7.76
C GLU A 82 1.69 -18.35 -6.77
N GLY A 83 1.62 -17.90 -5.51
CA GLY A 83 2.61 -18.20 -4.49
C GLY A 83 3.01 -17.02 -3.62
N ARG A 84 4.07 -17.22 -2.85
CA ARG A 84 4.64 -16.17 -1.99
C ARG A 84 5.72 -15.39 -2.72
N PHE A 85 5.67 -14.06 -2.57
CA PHE A 85 6.63 -13.14 -3.15
C PHE A 85 7.16 -12.18 -2.09
N ARG A 86 8.41 -11.74 -2.29
CA ARG A 86 9.06 -10.69 -1.51
C ARG A 86 9.35 -9.50 -2.43
N ILE A 87 8.78 -8.35 -2.11
CA ILE A 87 9.02 -7.06 -2.74
C ILE A 87 10.03 -6.33 -1.88
N ALA A 88 11.16 -5.92 -2.42
CA ALA A 88 12.18 -5.16 -1.71
C ALA A 88 12.49 -3.87 -2.47
N LYS A 89 12.45 -2.74 -1.77
CA LYS A 89 12.82 -1.43 -2.31
C LYS A 89 13.81 -0.73 -1.39
N ARG A 90 14.77 -0.04 -1.99
CA ARG A 90 15.72 0.85 -1.34
C ARG A 90 15.74 2.18 -2.08
N TRP A 91 15.67 3.27 -1.33
CA TRP A 91 15.75 4.62 -1.85
C TRP A 91 17.03 5.28 -1.39
N ILE A 92 17.41 6.39 -2.01
CA ILE A 92 18.56 7.21 -1.64
C ILE A 92 19.85 6.36 -1.54
N GLY A 93 20.84 6.61 -2.32
CA GLY A 93 22.06 5.79 -2.31
C GLY A 93 21.85 4.37 -2.86
N ARG A 94 22.12 4.20 -4.15
CA ARG A 94 21.92 2.95 -4.92
C ARG A 94 20.46 2.47 -4.87
N PRO A 95 19.50 3.21 -5.47
CA PRO A 95 18.11 2.81 -5.53
C PRO A 95 17.95 1.40 -6.07
N LEU A 96 17.02 0.64 -5.48
CA LEU A 96 16.75 -0.74 -5.82
C LEU A 96 15.25 -1.00 -5.74
N ALA A 97 14.71 -1.72 -6.73
CA ALA A 97 13.44 -2.42 -6.63
C ALA A 97 13.63 -3.85 -7.10
N GLN A 98 13.17 -4.82 -6.34
CA GLN A 98 13.26 -6.24 -6.67
C GLN A 98 12.01 -6.98 -6.20
N VAL A 99 11.58 -7.96 -7.00
CA VAL A 99 10.58 -8.96 -6.64
C VAL A 99 11.22 -10.33 -6.75
N THR A 100 11.14 -11.11 -5.69
CA THR A 100 11.63 -12.50 -5.66
C THR A 100 10.50 -13.44 -5.25
N ASP A 101 10.56 -14.69 -5.68
CA ASP A 101 9.67 -15.74 -5.20
C ASP A 101 10.14 -16.35 -3.86
N ALA A 102 9.40 -17.33 -3.35
CA ALA A 102 9.71 -18.00 -2.08
C ALA A 102 11.06 -18.74 -2.09
N SER A 103 11.56 -19.13 -3.26
CA SER A 103 12.88 -19.76 -3.42
C SER A 103 14.03 -18.75 -3.46
N GLY A 104 13.71 -17.44 -3.48
CA GLY A 104 14.68 -16.36 -3.65
C GLY A 104 15.05 -16.06 -5.11
N ARG A 105 14.39 -16.71 -6.09
CA ARG A 105 14.61 -16.45 -7.50
C ARG A 105 14.07 -15.06 -7.86
N LEU A 106 14.88 -14.28 -8.57
CA LEU A 106 14.48 -12.96 -9.07
C LEU A 106 13.38 -13.10 -10.13
N ILE A 107 12.26 -12.42 -9.91
CA ILE A 107 11.11 -12.36 -10.82
C ILE A 107 11.14 -11.07 -11.64
N ALA A 108 11.45 -9.93 -10.99
CA ALA A 108 11.52 -8.63 -11.63
C ALA A 108 12.48 -7.70 -10.86
N GLN A 109 13.07 -6.73 -11.58
CA GLN A 109 13.94 -5.72 -10.97
C GLN A 109 13.73 -4.34 -11.58
N ALA A 110 14.12 -3.29 -10.84
CA ALA A 110 14.04 -1.89 -11.26
C ALA A 110 12.63 -1.52 -11.79
N ASP A 111 12.52 -0.98 -12.99
CA ASP A 111 11.23 -0.56 -13.56
C ASP A 111 10.29 -1.73 -13.85
N GLU A 112 10.81 -2.93 -14.12
CA GLU A 112 9.98 -4.13 -14.25
C GLU A 112 9.34 -4.53 -12.91
N ALA A 113 10.07 -4.35 -11.80
CA ALA A 113 9.52 -4.57 -10.45
C ALA A 113 8.43 -3.56 -10.12
N GLU A 114 8.62 -2.28 -10.50
CA GLU A 114 7.57 -1.27 -10.35
C GLU A 114 6.32 -1.61 -11.16
N ALA A 115 6.48 -2.00 -12.43
CA ALA A 115 5.38 -2.42 -13.29
C ALA A 115 4.67 -3.69 -12.75
N TRP A 116 5.41 -4.59 -12.11
CA TRP A 116 4.84 -5.76 -11.46
C TRP A 116 3.98 -5.36 -10.25
N ILE A 117 4.46 -4.42 -9.42
CA ILE A 117 3.73 -3.88 -8.26
C ILE A 117 2.48 -3.13 -8.72
N ASP A 118 2.58 -2.29 -9.75
CA ASP A 118 1.44 -1.53 -10.30
C ASP A 118 0.32 -2.47 -10.77
N ARG A 119 0.67 -3.58 -11.45
CA ARG A 119 -0.30 -4.61 -11.85
C ARG A 119 -0.95 -5.28 -10.64
N LEU A 120 -0.17 -5.57 -9.60
CA LEU A 120 -0.67 -6.17 -8.36
C LEU A 120 -1.71 -5.28 -7.67
N LEU A 121 -1.53 -3.97 -7.73
CA LEU A 121 -2.41 -2.99 -7.09
C LEU A 121 -3.60 -2.57 -7.95
N GLY A 122 -3.65 -2.99 -9.22
CA GLY A 122 -4.76 -2.68 -10.11
C GLY A 122 -4.92 -1.20 -10.42
N GLY A 123 -3.82 -0.44 -10.56
CA GLY A 123 -3.84 0.98 -10.92
C GLY A 123 -3.31 1.94 -9.85
N GLY A 124 -2.54 1.44 -8.88
CA GLY A 124 -1.85 2.28 -7.89
C GLY A 124 -2.78 3.00 -6.91
N LEU A 125 -2.44 4.25 -6.54
CA LEU A 125 -3.24 5.09 -5.62
C LEU A 125 -4.62 5.46 -6.16
N ALA A 126 -4.77 5.56 -7.49
CA ALA A 126 -6.04 5.83 -8.14
C ALA A 126 -6.96 4.61 -8.23
N GLY A 127 -6.43 3.41 -7.97
CA GLY A 127 -7.19 2.17 -7.98
C GLY A 127 -7.88 1.86 -6.65
N PRO A 128 -8.70 0.79 -6.61
CA PRO A 128 -9.40 0.35 -5.40
C PRO A 128 -8.48 0.14 -4.19
N SER A 129 -7.24 -0.25 -4.42
CA SER A 129 -6.23 -0.45 -3.38
C SER A 129 -5.83 0.84 -2.66
N GLY A 130 -5.82 1.98 -3.35
CA GLY A 130 -5.49 3.27 -2.75
C GLY A 130 -6.53 3.75 -1.74
N LEU A 131 -7.79 3.38 -1.93
CA LEU A 131 -8.91 3.75 -1.05
C LEU A 131 -8.90 3.05 0.31
N LEU A 132 -8.20 1.92 0.41
CA LEU A 132 -8.13 1.12 1.63
C LEU A 132 -7.08 1.62 2.62
N TRP A 133 -6.29 2.64 2.25
CA TRP A 133 -5.27 3.24 3.12
C TRP A 133 -5.87 4.34 4.00
N VAL A 134 -6.27 3.98 5.21
CA VAL A 134 -6.82 4.92 6.18
C VAL A 134 -5.71 5.32 7.17
N ARG A 135 -5.32 6.59 7.16
CA ARG A 135 -4.40 7.17 8.14
C ARG A 135 -5.16 7.79 9.30
N GLN A 136 -4.63 7.59 10.51
CA GLN A 136 -5.11 8.30 11.70
C GLN A 136 -4.88 9.81 11.50
N GLY A 137 -5.90 10.63 11.77
CA GLY A 137 -5.81 12.09 11.67
C GLY A 137 -6.11 12.69 10.29
N LEU A 138 -6.31 11.86 9.25
CA LEU A 138 -6.70 12.36 7.92
C LEU A 138 -8.22 12.41 7.70
N ILE A 139 -9.01 12.02 8.69
CA ILE A 139 -10.47 12.15 8.63
C ILE A 139 -10.78 13.65 8.73
N GLY A 140 -11.13 14.28 7.59
CA GLY A 140 -11.49 15.69 7.50
C GLY A 140 -10.37 16.63 7.01
N LEU A 141 -9.17 16.14 6.73
CA LEU A 141 -8.17 16.95 6.02
C LEU A 141 -8.47 16.90 4.51
N GLU A 142 -8.75 18.06 3.95
CA GLU A 142 -8.84 18.22 2.50
C GLU A 142 -7.47 17.92 1.89
N PRO A 143 -7.41 17.16 0.76
CA PRO A 143 -6.15 16.93 0.06
C PRO A 143 -5.54 18.27 -0.35
N GLU A 144 -4.25 18.46 -0.07
CA GLU A 144 -3.56 19.74 -0.28
C GLU A 144 -3.26 20.03 -1.76
N GLY A 145 -3.27 19.01 -2.63
CA GLY A 145 -2.97 19.12 -4.05
C GLY A 145 -4.18 19.02 -4.97
N LYS A 146 -4.16 19.74 -6.13
CA LYS A 146 -5.22 19.61 -7.14
C LYS A 146 -5.33 18.20 -7.71
N THR A 147 -4.21 17.51 -7.87
CA THR A 147 -4.13 16.13 -8.36
C THR A 147 -4.70 15.14 -7.35
N GLU A 148 -4.33 15.27 -6.08
CA GLU A 148 -4.86 14.44 -4.99
C GLU A 148 -6.37 14.62 -4.78
N ARG A 149 -6.87 15.85 -4.98
CA ARG A 149 -8.34 16.12 -4.95
C ARG A 149 -9.07 15.43 -6.09
N ALA A 150 -8.50 15.47 -7.30
CA ALA A 150 -9.10 14.82 -8.47
C ALA A 150 -9.11 13.30 -8.32
N GLU A 151 -8.01 12.72 -7.84
CA GLU A 151 -7.86 11.28 -7.59
C GLU A 151 -8.79 10.83 -6.46
N GLY A 152 -8.87 11.58 -5.36
CA GLY A 152 -9.79 11.28 -4.26
C GLY A 152 -11.27 11.37 -4.66
N LEU A 153 -11.64 12.29 -5.55
CA LEU A 153 -13.00 12.40 -6.10
C LEU A 153 -13.32 11.25 -7.07
N ALA A 154 -12.36 10.87 -7.93
CA ALA A 154 -12.52 9.73 -8.83
C ALA A 154 -12.71 8.44 -8.02
N ALA A 155 -11.86 8.22 -7.04
CA ALA A 155 -11.89 7.08 -6.15
C ALA A 155 -13.21 6.97 -5.34
N ARG A 156 -13.75 8.11 -4.86
CA ARG A 156 -15.07 8.14 -4.20
C ARG A 156 -16.21 7.83 -5.16
N ARG A 157 -16.13 8.30 -6.41
CA ARG A 157 -17.14 7.97 -7.43
C ARG A 157 -17.16 6.48 -7.75
N ASP A 158 -15.99 5.87 -7.89
CA ASP A 158 -15.87 4.45 -8.21
C ASP A 158 -16.40 3.58 -7.06
N LEU A 159 -16.13 3.94 -5.79
CA LEU A 159 -16.71 3.28 -4.64
C LEU A 159 -18.24 3.42 -4.60
N LEU A 160 -18.75 4.63 -4.78
CA LEU A 160 -20.19 4.87 -4.76
C LEU A 160 -20.89 4.14 -5.91
N SER A 161 -20.28 4.08 -7.10
CA SER A 161 -20.84 3.34 -8.22
C SER A 161 -20.80 1.83 -8.01
N SER A 162 -19.74 1.30 -7.38
CA SER A 162 -19.61 -0.10 -7.03
C SER A 162 -20.64 -0.51 -5.98
N VAL A 163 -20.78 0.29 -4.91
CA VAL A 163 -21.77 0.03 -3.86
C VAL A 163 -23.20 0.19 -4.39
N ALA A 164 -23.45 1.19 -5.24
CA ALA A 164 -24.76 1.37 -5.88
C ALA A 164 -25.11 0.18 -6.78
N GLY A 165 -24.13 -0.32 -7.54
CA GLY A 165 -24.30 -1.52 -8.38
C GLY A 165 -24.59 -2.78 -7.56
N GLU A 166 -23.96 -2.97 -6.40
CA GLU A 166 -24.26 -4.10 -5.51
C GLU A 166 -25.63 -3.97 -4.85
N ILE A 167 -26.01 -2.77 -4.43
CA ILE A 167 -27.37 -2.51 -3.87
C ILE A 167 -28.42 -2.77 -4.93
N ASP A 168 -28.21 -2.33 -6.17
CA ASP A 168 -29.15 -2.56 -7.29
C ASP A 168 -29.31 -4.06 -7.60
N LEU A 169 -28.23 -4.81 -7.49
CA LEU A 169 -28.25 -6.28 -7.63
C LEU A 169 -28.97 -6.98 -6.46
N MET A 170 -28.77 -6.50 -5.22
CA MET A 170 -29.38 -7.07 -4.02
C MET A 170 -30.86 -6.71 -3.89
N THR A 171 -31.28 -5.52 -4.34
CA THR A 171 -32.65 -5.03 -4.27
C THR A 171 -33.52 -5.38 -5.48
N GLY A 172 -32.96 -6.10 -6.46
CA GLY A 172 -33.69 -6.56 -7.64
C GLY A 172 -33.87 -5.51 -8.74
N GLY A 173 -33.23 -4.34 -8.59
CA GLY A 173 -33.17 -3.30 -9.61
C GLY A 173 -34.50 -2.97 -10.31
N ARG A 174 -34.45 -2.64 -11.59
CA ARG A 174 -35.60 -2.28 -12.45
C ARG A 174 -36.73 -3.33 -12.54
N ARG A 175 -36.53 -4.53 -12.02
CA ARG A 175 -37.58 -5.57 -11.97
C ARG A 175 -38.63 -5.30 -10.88
N MET A 176 -38.25 -4.61 -9.82
CA MET A 176 -39.19 -4.29 -8.74
C MET A 176 -40.11 -3.12 -9.10
N ASP A 177 -39.63 -2.13 -9.84
CA ASP A 177 -40.42 -1.02 -10.33
C ASP A 177 -41.52 -1.46 -11.29
N ALA A 178 -41.26 -2.50 -12.10
CA ALA A 178 -42.24 -3.06 -13.03
C ALA A 178 -43.35 -3.92 -12.36
N VAL A 179 -43.21 -4.25 -11.08
CA VAL A 179 -44.21 -5.01 -10.32
C VAL A 179 -45.16 -4.08 -9.53
N LEU A 180 -44.69 -2.86 -9.20
CA LEU A 180 -45.49 -1.86 -8.49
C LEU A 180 -46.40 -1.02 -9.41
N ASP A 181 -46.15 -1.06 -10.73
CA ASP A 181 -46.96 -0.37 -11.75
C ASP A 181 -48.10 -1.27 -12.34
N ARG A 182 -48.45 -2.37 -11.68
CA ARG A 182 -49.58 -3.24 -11.99
C ARG A 182 -50.58 -3.28 -10.82
#